data_fabb1567c9f48b629e30aca74c52f234
#
_entry.id   fabb1567c9f48b629e30aca74c52f234
#
_cell.length_a   1.000
_cell.length_b   1.000
_cell.length_c   1.000
_cell.angle_alpha   90.00
_cell.angle_beta   90.00
_cell.angle_gamma   90.00
#
_symmetry.space_group_name_H-M   'P 1'
#
loop_
_entity.id
_entity.type
_entity.pdbx_description
1 polymer ?
#
loop_
_entity_poly.entity_id
_entity_poly.type
_entity_poly.pdbx_seq_one_letter_code
_entity_poly.pdbx_strand_id
1 'polypeptide(L)'
;MKVAIVGAGIGGLTVAALLEEQGHEVKIFEKNNSISEVRAGIGIGDNVLKKLGNHDLQKGIKNAGQNLTAMNVYDERGRELVSAKLKNNTLNVTLVRQTLIDIIQSYVKSSSIYTNHLVTGLEQTNSKVTVHFSTQESEAFD
;
A
#
# COMPACT_ATOMS: atom_id res chain seq x y z
N MET A 1 -15.73 -13.70 -1.85
CA MET A 1 -16.19 -12.70 -0.87
C MET A 1 -16.21 -11.34 -1.53
N LYS A 2 -17.14 -10.48 -1.13
CA LYS A 2 -17.20 -9.07 -1.51
C LYS A 2 -16.61 -8.24 -0.35
N VAL A 3 -15.49 -7.57 -0.58
CA VAL A 3 -14.68 -6.93 0.47
C VAL A 3 -14.63 -5.42 0.25
N ALA A 4 -14.88 -4.65 1.32
CA ALA A 4 -14.65 -3.21 1.34
C ALA A 4 -13.29 -2.90 1.97
N ILE A 5 -12.53 -2.02 1.33
CA ILE A 5 -11.27 -1.48 1.86
C ILE A 5 -11.44 0.03 2.02
N VAL A 6 -11.17 0.55 3.19
CA VAL A 6 -11.25 1.98 3.48
C VAL A 6 -9.86 2.61 3.41
N GLY A 7 -9.68 3.49 2.43
CA GLY A 7 -8.44 4.19 2.12
C GLY A 7 -7.63 3.53 1.00
N ALA A 8 -7.29 4.33 -0.02
CA ALA A 8 -6.45 3.93 -1.17
C ALA A 8 -4.97 4.27 -0.98
N GLY A 9 -4.46 4.21 0.24
CA GLY A 9 -3.02 4.31 0.52
C GLY A 9 -2.28 3.01 0.21
N ILE A 10 -0.97 2.97 0.47
CA ILE A 10 -0.10 1.80 0.21
C ILE A 10 -0.69 0.51 0.79
N GLY A 11 -1.17 0.56 2.05
CA GLY A 11 -1.75 -0.62 2.71
C GLY A 11 -3.02 -1.10 2.03
N GLY A 12 -4.00 -0.21 1.80
CA GLY A 12 -5.27 -0.54 1.16
C GLY A 12 -5.10 -1.08 -0.26
N LEU A 13 -4.28 -0.41 -1.08
CA LEU A 13 -3.98 -0.88 -2.44
C LEU A 13 -3.26 -2.23 -2.45
N THR A 14 -2.32 -2.46 -1.51
CA THR A 14 -1.62 -3.76 -1.41
C THR A 14 -2.58 -4.88 -1.06
N VAL A 15 -3.44 -4.68 -0.07
CA VAL A 15 -4.46 -5.67 0.32
C VAL A 15 -5.42 -5.93 -0.83
N ALA A 16 -5.85 -4.87 -1.54
CA ALA A 16 -6.72 -5.00 -2.71
C ALA A 16 -6.11 -5.86 -3.80
N ALA A 17 -4.85 -5.56 -4.20
CA ALA A 17 -4.15 -6.32 -5.22
C ALA A 17 -4.06 -7.82 -4.87
N LEU A 18 -3.73 -8.14 -3.61
CA LEU A 18 -3.63 -9.52 -3.15
C LEU A 18 -4.97 -10.24 -3.07
N LEU A 19 -6.05 -9.56 -2.67
CA LEU A 19 -7.39 -10.14 -2.61
C LEU A 19 -7.98 -10.34 -4.01
N GLU A 20 -7.78 -9.41 -4.94
CA GLU A 20 -8.21 -9.56 -6.33
C GLU A 20 -7.48 -10.72 -7.04
N GLU A 21 -6.18 -10.92 -6.75
CA GLU A 21 -5.41 -12.07 -7.23
C GLU A 21 -5.98 -13.40 -6.74
N GLN A 22 -6.56 -13.42 -5.53
CA GLN A 22 -7.24 -14.59 -4.95
C GLN A 22 -8.70 -14.75 -5.44
N GLY A 23 -9.17 -13.89 -6.34
CA GLY A 23 -10.50 -13.95 -6.92
C GLY A 23 -11.61 -13.34 -6.08
N HIS A 24 -11.28 -12.50 -5.10
CA HIS A 24 -12.28 -11.75 -4.34
C HIS A 24 -12.78 -10.53 -5.14
N GLU A 25 -14.03 -10.16 -4.92
CA GLU A 25 -14.57 -8.87 -5.37
C GLU A 25 -14.17 -7.79 -4.36
N VAL A 26 -13.39 -6.80 -4.80
CA VAL A 26 -12.85 -5.75 -3.92
C VAL A 26 -13.40 -4.39 -4.34
N LYS A 27 -13.78 -3.57 -3.36
CA LYS A 27 -14.05 -2.15 -3.53
C LYS A 27 -13.22 -1.33 -2.56
N ILE A 28 -12.50 -0.33 -3.07
CA ILE A 28 -11.66 0.57 -2.29
C ILE A 28 -12.32 1.93 -2.26
N PHE A 29 -12.58 2.47 -1.07
CA PHE A 29 -13.20 3.78 -0.85
C PHE A 29 -12.17 4.77 -0.34
N GLU A 30 -11.85 5.77 -1.16
CA GLU A 30 -10.91 6.85 -0.83
C GLU A 30 -11.67 8.16 -0.65
N LYS A 31 -11.43 8.85 0.49
CA LYS A 31 -12.09 10.12 0.80
C LYS A 31 -11.66 11.27 -0.10
N ASN A 32 -10.43 11.25 -0.59
CA ASN A 32 -9.89 12.29 -1.46
C ASN A 32 -10.35 12.08 -2.90
N ASN A 33 -10.26 13.12 -3.70
CA ASN A 33 -10.61 13.08 -5.13
C ASN A 33 -9.54 12.38 -5.99
N SER A 34 -8.36 12.14 -5.46
CA SER A 34 -7.27 11.45 -6.15
C SER A 34 -6.42 10.66 -5.18
N ILE A 35 -5.78 9.61 -5.69
CA ILE A 35 -4.75 8.87 -4.99
C ILE A 35 -3.43 9.56 -5.27
N SER A 36 -3.06 10.49 -4.40
CA SER A 36 -1.79 11.19 -4.48
C SER A 36 -1.17 11.30 -3.10
N GLU A 37 0.14 11.19 -3.05
CA GLU A 37 0.88 11.28 -1.82
C GLU A 37 1.88 12.43 -1.89
N VAL A 38 2.22 12.99 -0.75
CA VAL A 38 3.32 13.95 -0.63
C VAL A 38 4.60 13.28 -1.16
N ARG A 39 5.37 14.02 -1.93
CA ARG A 39 6.68 13.59 -2.44
C ARG A 39 7.62 13.30 -1.27
N ALA A 40 7.72 12.05 -0.88
CA ALA A 40 8.59 11.56 0.18
C ALA A 40 9.28 10.28 -0.30
N GLY A 41 10.46 10.02 0.24
CA GLY A 41 11.12 8.73 0.07
C GLY A 41 10.51 7.68 1.00
N ILE A 42 10.51 6.43 0.57
CA ILE A 42 10.13 5.28 1.39
C ILE A 42 11.16 4.17 1.23
N GLY A 43 11.54 3.55 2.35
CA GLY A 43 12.37 2.35 2.37
C GLY A 43 11.53 1.10 2.58
N ILE A 44 11.76 0.07 1.78
CA ILE A 44 11.11 -1.22 1.88
C ILE A 44 12.16 -2.28 2.17
N GLY A 45 12.03 -2.92 3.32
CA GLY A 45 12.95 -3.97 3.74
C GLY A 45 12.68 -5.32 3.06
N ASP A 46 13.72 -6.13 2.99
CA ASP A 46 13.69 -7.49 2.43
C ASP A 46 12.59 -8.39 3.03
N ASN A 47 12.34 -8.23 4.33
CA ASN A 47 11.29 -8.96 5.03
C ASN A 47 9.88 -8.64 4.50
N VAL A 48 9.62 -7.39 4.10
CA VAL A 48 8.36 -6.97 3.50
C VAL A 48 8.26 -7.51 2.08
N LEU A 49 9.29 -7.28 1.26
CA LEU A 49 9.32 -7.72 -0.13
C LEU A 49 9.09 -9.24 -0.25
N LYS A 50 9.73 -10.04 0.60
CA LYS A 50 9.55 -11.50 0.60
C LYS A 50 8.14 -11.94 0.98
N LYS A 51 7.44 -11.17 1.80
CA LYS A 51 6.07 -11.50 2.26
C LYS A 51 4.97 -11.05 1.30
N LEU A 52 5.27 -10.19 0.33
CA LEU A 52 4.26 -9.74 -0.64
C LEU A 52 3.67 -10.90 -1.47
N GLY A 53 4.37 -12.05 -1.57
CA GLY A 53 3.88 -13.24 -2.27
C GLY A 53 3.78 -13.07 -3.80
N ASN A 54 3.37 -11.90 -4.29
CA ASN A 54 3.27 -11.59 -5.71
C ASN A 54 4.65 -11.25 -6.28
N HIS A 55 5.18 -12.16 -7.10
CA HIS A 55 6.52 -12.04 -7.67
C HIS A 55 6.67 -10.86 -8.65
N ASP A 56 5.62 -10.51 -9.37
CA ASP A 56 5.69 -9.42 -10.36
C ASP A 56 5.63 -8.06 -9.66
N LEU A 57 4.81 -7.92 -8.62
CA LEU A 57 4.81 -6.72 -7.77
C LEU A 57 6.18 -6.51 -7.11
N GLN A 58 6.80 -7.58 -6.59
CA GLN A 58 8.18 -7.52 -6.07
C GLN A 58 9.17 -7.02 -7.12
N LYS A 59 9.11 -7.56 -8.35
CA LYS A 59 9.99 -7.14 -9.46
C LYS A 59 9.77 -5.68 -9.82
N GLY A 60 8.51 -5.24 -9.91
CA GLY A 60 8.16 -3.85 -10.17
C GLY A 60 8.79 -2.89 -9.15
N ILE A 61 8.67 -3.19 -7.86
CA ILE A 61 9.27 -2.39 -6.79
C ILE A 61 10.81 -2.38 -6.88
N LYS A 62 11.44 -3.54 -7.12
CA LYS A 62 12.90 -3.64 -7.26
C LYS A 62 13.43 -2.82 -8.44
N ASN A 63 12.75 -2.89 -9.58
CA ASN A 63 13.19 -2.22 -10.79
C ASN A 63 13.03 -0.69 -10.71
N ALA A 64 12.05 -0.21 -9.97
CA ALA A 64 11.79 1.22 -9.80
C ALA A 64 12.59 1.86 -8.67
N GLY A 65 13.13 1.06 -7.75
CA GLY A 65 13.81 1.56 -6.58
C GLY A 65 15.34 1.43 -6.65
N GLN A 66 15.99 2.12 -5.73
CA GLN A 66 17.44 2.03 -5.50
C GLN A 66 17.73 1.02 -4.39
N ASN A 67 18.57 0.02 -4.66
CA ASN A 67 19.00 -0.92 -3.62
C ASN A 67 19.94 -0.24 -2.62
N LEU A 68 19.66 -0.41 -1.33
CA LEU A 68 20.47 0.10 -0.25
C LEU A 68 21.54 -0.92 0.14
N THR A 69 22.79 -0.46 0.19
CA THR A 69 23.95 -1.30 0.55
C THR A 69 24.48 -0.99 1.95
N ALA A 70 24.15 0.18 2.49
CA ALA A 70 24.56 0.59 3.83
C ALA A 70 23.54 1.56 4.44
N MET A 71 23.56 1.66 5.77
CA MET A 71 22.84 2.66 6.56
C MET A 71 23.80 3.28 7.55
N ASN A 72 23.95 4.59 7.49
CA ASN A 72 24.79 5.35 8.42
C ASN A 72 23.90 6.38 9.15
N VAL A 73 24.14 6.53 10.43
CA VAL A 73 23.49 7.52 11.29
C VAL A 73 24.55 8.45 11.85
N TYR A 74 24.33 9.75 11.74
CA TYR A 74 25.22 10.78 12.23
C TYR A 74 24.49 11.69 13.24
N ASP A 75 25.23 12.28 14.17
CA ASP A 75 24.69 13.34 15.03
C ASP A 75 24.67 14.70 14.29
N GLU A 76 24.16 15.73 14.98
CA GLU A 76 24.06 17.10 14.46
C GLU A 76 25.42 17.76 14.17
N ARG A 77 26.51 17.17 14.63
CA ARG A 77 27.89 17.62 14.40
C ARG A 77 28.60 16.82 13.33
N GLY A 78 27.90 15.88 12.68
CA GLY A 78 28.44 15.02 11.64
C GLY A 78 29.29 13.86 12.16
N ARG A 79 29.26 13.54 13.47
CA ARG A 79 29.94 12.35 14.01
C ARG A 79 29.12 11.12 13.73
N GLU A 80 29.74 10.09 13.18
CA GLU A 80 29.08 8.80 12.92
C GLU A 80 28.72 8.11 14.24
N LEU A 81 27.43 7.84 14.41
CA LEU A 81 26.88 7.11 15.56
C LEU A 81 26.71 5.62 15.25
N VAL A 82 26.28 5.31 14.03
CA VAL A 82 26.07 3.94 13.55
C VAL A 82 26.46 3.85 12.09
N SER A 83 27.20 2.80 11.75
CA SER A 83 27.48 2.40 10.37
C SER A 83 27.17 0.91 10.24
N ALA A 84 26.19 0.59 9.39
CA ALA A 84 25.78 -0.78 9.16
C ALA A 84 25.80 -1.09 7.67
N LYS A 85 26.62 -2.04 7.25
CA LYS A 85 26.55 -2.61 5.90
C LYS A 85 25.40 -3.59 5.85
N LEU A 86 24.52 -3.42 4.86
CA LEU A 86 23.44 -4.35 4.62
C LEU A 86 24.00 -5.60 3.89
N LYS A 87 23.45 -6.77 4.23
CA LYS A 87 23.92 -8.02 3.62
C LYS A 87 23.63 -8.02 2.11
N ASN A 88 24.60 -8.44 1.31
CA ASN A 88 24.50 -8.44 -0.17
C ASN A 88 23.34 -9.30 -0.72
N ASN A 89 22.82 -10.24 0.07
CA ASN A 89 21.69 -11.11 -0.31
C ASN A 89 20.34 -10.61 0.21
N THR A 90 20.28 -9.41 0.82
CA THR A 90 19.04 -8.78 1.27
C THR A 90 18.64 -7.67 0.31
N LEU A 91 17.34 -7.59 0.04
CA LEU A 91 16.76 -6.56 -0.79
C LEU A 91 16.17 -5.47 0.10
N ASN A 92 16.91 -4.39 0.24
CA ASN A 92 16.42 -3.19 0.90
C ASN A 92 16.35 -2.09 -0.16
N VAL A 93 15.14 -1.72 -0.54
CA VAL A 93 14.91 -0.81 -1.66
C VAL A 93 14.37 0.51 -1.14
N THR A 94 14.90 1.62 -1.65
CA THR A 94 14.32 2.95 -1.46
C THR A 94 13.81 3.50 -2.78
N LEU A 95 12.65 4.14 -2.74
CA LEU A 95 12.03 4.75 -3.92
C LEU A 95 11.14 5.94 -3.50
N VAL A 96 10.67 6.70 -4.47
CA VAL A 96 9.67 7.74 -4.23
C VAL A 96 8.35 7.06 -3.84
N ARG A 97 7.69 7.55 -2.79
CA ARG A 97 6.44 6.96 -2.27
C ARG A 97 5.33 6.94 -3.32
N GLN A 98 5.21 7.97 -4.15
CA GLN A 98 4.24 8.00 -5.25
C GLN A 98 4.52 6.88 -6.27
N THR A 99 5.78 6.66 -6.63
CA THR A 99 6.16 5.56 -7.53
C THR A 99 5.75 4.20 -6.98
N LEU A 100 5.87 3.99 -5.66
CA LEU A 100 5.38 2.76 -5.03
C LEU A 100 3.86 2.62 -5.16
N ILE A 101 3.11 3.70 -4.93
CA ILE A 101 1.65 3.72 -5.08
C ILE A 101 1.26 3.39 -6.52
N ASP A 102 1.88 4.04 -7.50
CA ASP A 102 1.59 3.83 -8.93
C ASP A 102 1.84 2.37 -9.33
N ILE A 103 2.93 1.78 -8.83
CA ILE A 103 3.23 0.35 -9.06
C ILE A 103 2.12 -0.51 -8.46
N ILE A 104 1.78 -0.36 -7.17
CA ILE A 104 0.78 -1.20 -6.51
C ILE A 104 -0.58 -1.02 -7.19
N GLN A 105 -0.96 0.23 -7.51
CA GLN A 105 -2.21 0.55 -8.18
C GLN A 105 -2.35 -0.14 -9.54
N SER A 106 -1.24 -0.35 -10.27
CA SER A 106 -1.27 -1.05 -11.56
C SER A 106 -1.68 -2.54 -11.45
N TYR A 107 -1.66 -3.10 -10.24
CA TYR A 107 -2.13 -4.46 -9.94
C TYR A 107 -3.57 -4.51 -9.41
N VAL A 108 -4.22 -3.36 -9.25
CA VAL A 108 -5.61 -3.24 -8.81
C VAL A 108 -6.49 -2.87 -10.01
N LYS A 109 -7.65 -3.50 -10.14
CA LYS A 109 -8.61 -3.14 -11.18
C LYS A 109 -9.08 -1.70 -10.97
N SER A 110 -9.05 -0.88 -12.01
CA SER A 110 -9.48 0.52 -11.93
C SER A 110 -10.95 0.67 -11.51
N SER A 111 -11.80 -0.31 -11.88
CA SER A 111 -13.21 -0.37 -11.50
C SER A 111 -13.44 -0.64 -10.01
N SER A 112 -12.41 -1.03 -9.28
CA SER A 112 -12.48 -1.29 -7.83
C SER A 112 -12.22 -0.04 -6.97
N ILE A 113 -11.80 1.07 -7.56
CA ILE A 113 -11.38 2.28 -6.82
C ILE A 113 -12.43 3.37 -6.96
N TYR A 114 -12.97 3.78 -5.80
CA TYR A 114 -13.99 4.82 -5.66
C TYR A 114 -13.40 5.99 -4.88
N THR A 115 -13.05 7.08 -5.57
CA THR A 115 -12.59 8.34 -4.96
C THR A 115 -13.79 9.20 -4.55
N ASN A 116 -13.57 10.23 -3.71
CA ASN A 116 -14.62 11.06 -3.10
C ASN A 116 -15.66 10.28 -2.27
N HIS A 117 -15.26 9.13 -1.72
CA HIS A 117 -16.11 8.28 -0.90
C HIS A 117 -15.58 8.26 0.55
N LEU A 118 -16.00 9.25 1.35
CA LEU A 118 -15.71 9.27 2.77
C LEU A 118 -16.63 8.28 3.51
N VAL A 119 -16.02 7.24 4.07
CA VAL A 119 -16.72 6.31 4.97
C VAL A 119 -16.93 7.01 6.32
N THR A 120 -18.19 7.03 6.78
CA THR A 120 -18.61 7.70 8.03
C THR A 120 -18.99 6.72 9.13
N GLY A 121 -19.27 5.45 8.79
CA GLY A 121 -19.64 4.44 9.77
C GLY A 121 -19.69 3.04 9.21
N LEU A 122 -19.75 2.08 10.12
CA LEU A 122 -19.88 0.65 9.83
C LEU A 122 -20.95 0.06 10.75
N GLU A 123 -21.81 -0.78 10.19
CA GLU A 123 -22.74 -1.64 10.93
C GLU A 123 -22.45 -3.10 10.61
N GLN A 124 -22.25 -3.91 11.65
CA GLN A 124 -21.94 -5.32 11.49
C GLN A 124 -23.07 -6.18 12.03
N THR A 125 -23.48 -7.16 11.25
CA THR A 125 -24.36 -8.28 11.64
C THR A 125 -23.53 -9.58 11.71
N ASN A 126 -24.17 -10.69 12.03
CA ASN A 126 -23.48 -12.00 12.05
C ASN A 126 -22.95 -12.44 10.67
N SER A 127 -23.47 -11.90 9.58
CA SER A 127 -23.17 -12.35 8.22
C SER A 127 -22.72 -11.25 7.25
N LYS A 128 -22.87 -9.98 7.62
CA LYS A 128 -22.58 -8.86 6.72
C LYS A 128 -22.09 -7.62 7.46
N VAL A 129 -21.33 -6.81 6.75
CA VAL A 129 -20.93 -5.46 7.15
C VAL A 129 -21.54 -4.47 6.19
N THR A 130 -22.27 -3.47 6.71
CA THR A 130 -22.77 -2.33 5.93
C THR A 130 -21.84 -1.14 6.14
N VAL A 131 -21.34 -0.59 5.04
CA VAL A 131 -20.49 0.61 5.03
C VAL A 131 -21.36 1.82 4.70
N HIS A 132 -21.29 2.86 5.53
CA HIS A 132 -22.01 4.12 5.36
C HIS A 132 -21.08 5.21 4.84
N PHE A 133 -21.58 6.03 3.91
CA PHE A 133 -20.83 7.11 3.28
C PHE A 133 -21.40 8.49 3.65
N SER A 134 -20.60 9.52 3.49
CA SER A 134 -21.01 10.91 3.70
C SER A 134 -22.13 11.39 2.76
N THR A 135 -22.33 10.71 1.64
CA THR A 135 -23.42 10.93 0.66
C THR A 135 -24.77 10.38 1.12
N GLN A 136 -24.88 9.83 2.33
CA GLN A 136 -26.05 9.08 2.86
C GLN A 136 -26.34 7.77 2.15
N GLU A 137 -25.50 7.35 1.21
CA GLU A 137 -25.55 6.01 0.63
C GLU A 137 -24.94 4.98 1.57
N SER A 138 -25.28 3.73 1.37
CA SER A 138 -24.69 2.60 2.08
C SER A 138 -24.57 1.37 1.19
N GLU A 139 -23.57 0.52 1.45
CA GLU A 139 -23.35 -0.71 0.70
C GLU A 139 -22.95 -1.85 1.63
N ALA A 140 -23.49 -3.07 1.35
CA ALA A 140 -23.23 -4.26 2.13
C ALA A 140 -22.12 -5.12 1.52
N PHE A 141 -21.31 -5.69 2.42
CA PHE A 141 -20.16 -6.56 2.15
C PHE A 141 -20.24 -7.84 2.98
N ASP A 142 -19.43 -8.86 2.63
CA ASP A 142 -19.37 -10.14 3.33
C ASP A 142 -18.57 -10.07 4.63
#